data_15351be1fb42cd2d4938e7a5394a88a1
#
_entry.id   15351be1fb42cd2d4938e7a5394a88a1
#
_cell.length_a   1.000
_cell.length_b   1.000
_cell.length_c   1.000
_cell.angle_alpha   90.00
_cell.angle_beta   90.00
_cell.angle_gamma   90.00
#
_symmetry.space_group_name_H-M   'P 1'
#
loop_
_entity.id
_entity.type
_entity.pdbx_description
1 polymer ?
#
loop_
_entity_poly.entity_id
_entity_poly.type
_entity_poly.pdbx_seq_one_letter_code
_entity_poly.pdbx_strand_id
1 'polypeptide(L)'
;MEVKAKMKDAANAVAASKIEAKQIAAKVEELAKKASKQLRIDGFRQGKVPTAVVLKRYGKQLEGDAKQELLKDMIDQSLKILKKKQDEILSEPVFSKFDEKEGDIDVQIEISFRPEVSVEGYEELIPKFSSPRVSQKEIDEKVAEFLQMIAPLSKTNKKILAKDDFAKFDFEGFVDGKPFDGGKAQDYVLQIGSNQFIPGFEDGMIGLRVGEERDVAVKFPQDYGAKSLAGKDAIFKVKLHEIQAKKPAKELGEEELKQALPGEKEPSKEKFEARIKERIKNDKLQKLINEDLKPKFADALAEKFNFALPKAIVEQEINLQFNNAWSGFSKEQIEEFKNNKDALDKKREEFRKAAENSVKLTFLIDELAKKRKIDVSDQELVQAVYMEAYTYGANPKEHLDRYRNNGMLPAVKMALIEEKLFNDIFSKQGKKEEKGE
;
A
#
# COMPACT_ATOMS: atom_id res chain seq x y z
N MET A 1 -6.40 43.99 10.68
CA MET A 1 -5.96 43.25 9.46
C MET A 1 -7.12 43.28 8.49
N GLU A 2 -6.93 43.82 7.29
CA GLU A 2 -7.95 43.78 6.23
C GLU A 2 -7.70 42.55 5.36
N VAL A 3 -8.67 41.64 5.31
CA VAL A 3 -8.58 40.41 4.53
C VAL A 3 -9.46 40.53 3.30
N LYS A 4 -8.89 40.23 2.12
CA LYS A 4 -9.62 40.16 0.84
C LYS A 4 -9.59 38.70 0.38
N ALA A 5 -10.76 38.04 0.28
CA ALA A 5 -10.87 36.67 -0.14
C ALA A 5 -11.91 36.55 -1.26
N LYS A 6 -11.61 35.72 -2.28
CA LYS A 6 -12.51 35.42 -3.39
C LYS A 6 -12.32 34.01 -3.90
N MET A 7 -13.41 33.37 -4.32
CA MET A 7 -13.33 32.12 -5.07
C MET A 7 -12.71 32.38 -6.45
N LYS A 8 -11.78 31.53 -6.87
CA LYS A 8 -11.29 31.46 -8.25
C LYS A 8 -12.20 30.61 -9.13
N ASP A 9 -12.64 29.48 -8.54
CA ASP A 9 -13.55 28.50 -9.12
C ASP A 9 -14.29 27.77 -7.98
N ALA A 10 -15.04 26.72 -8.28
CA ALA A 10 -15.83 26.00 -7.27
C ALA A 10 -14.99 25.29 -6.18
N ALA A 11 -13.71 24.98 -6.46
CA ALA A 11 -12.83 24.24 -5.55
C ALA A 11 -11.65 25.07 -5.01
N ASN A 12 -11.40 26.28 -5.51
CA ASN A 12 -10.22 27.05 -5.17
C ASN A 12 -10.55 28.51 -4.85
N ALA A 13 -9.92 29.04 -3.81
CA ALA A 13 -10.00 30.45 -3.45
C ALA A 13 -8.61 31.05 -3.24
N VAL A 14 -8.57 32.37 -3.31
CA VAL A 14 -7.39 33.17 -2.96
C VAL A 14 -7.79 34.15 -1.88
N ALA A 15 -6.96 34.26 -0.86
CA ALA A 15 -7.06 35.28 0.15
C ALA A 15 -5.74 36.07 0.25
N ALA A 16 -5.86 37.37 0.44
CA ALA A 16 -4.72 38.29 0.58
C ALA A 16 -4.94 39.23 1.74
N SER A 17 -3.87 39.55 2.43
CA SER A 17 -3.87 40.51 3.51
C SER A 17 -2.51 41.18 3.65
N LYS A 18 -2.51 42.41 4.16
CA LYS A 18 -1.32 43.07 4.68
C LYS A 18 -1.38 43.06 6.20
N ILE A 19 -0.41 42.42 6.83
CA ILE A 19 -0.24 42.38 8.28
C ILE A 19 0.80 43.44 8.64
N GLU A 20 0.38 44.52 9.30
CA GLU A 20 1.26 45.63 9.64
C GLU A 20 2.14 45.28 10.86
N ALA A 21 3.37 45.78 10.91
CA ALA A 21 4.31 45.60 12.04
C ALA A 21 3.69 45.91 13.39
N LYS A 22 2.83 46.96 13.46
CA LYS A 22 2.11 47.32 14.69
C LYS A 22 1.15 46.25 15.18
N GLN A 23 0.52 45.47 14.27
CA GLN A 23 -0.37 44.37 14.62
C GLN A 23 0.42 43.16 15.15
N ILE A 24 1.59 42.89 14.57
CA ILE A 24 2.51 41.86 15.07
C ILE A 24 2.99 42.26 16.47
N ALA A 25 3.44 43.52 16.67
CA ALA A 25 3.88 43.98 17.97
C ALA A 25 2.78 43.91 19.04
N ALA A 26 1.56 44.30 18.72
CA ALA A 26 0.42 44.20 19.64
C ALA A 26 0.11 42.73 20.02
N LYS A 27 0.20 41.79 19.04
CA LYS A 27 0.02 40.37 19.31
C LYS A 27 1.13 39.76 20.12
N VAL A 28 2.39 40.17 19.89
CA VAL A 28 3.55 39.80 20.72
C VAL A 28 3.35 40.24 22.18
N GLU A 29 2.89 41.47 22.40
CA GLU A 29 2.59 41.92 23.75
C GLU A 29 1.47 41.11 24.42
N GLU A 30 0.41 40.78 23.69
CA GLU A 30 -0.68 39.92 24.18
C GLU A 30 -0.14 38.56 24.61
N LEU A 31 0.64 37.90 23.73
CA LEU A 31 1.26 36.61 24.01
C LEU A 31 2.24 36.68 25.19
N ALA A 32 3.05 37.74 25.27
CA ALA A 32 3.96 37.95 26.39
C ALA A 32 3.20 38.12 27.72
N LYS A 33 2.05 38.81 27.73
CA LYS A 33 1.17 38.92 28.90
C LYS A 33 0.56 37.58 29.31
N LYS A 34 0.17 36.74 28.34
CA LYS A 34 -0.30 35.37 28.61
C LYS A 34 0.82 34.51 29.17
N ALA A 35 1.99 34.52 28.52
CA ALA A 35 3.17 33.77 28.95
C ALA A 35 3.69 34.17 30.33
N SER A 36 3.64 35.47 30.67
CA SER A 36 4.06 35.97 32.02
C SER A 36 3.30 35.33 33.17
N LYS A 37 2.05 34.91 32.94
CA LYS A 37 1.21 34.24 33.95
C LYS A 37 1.49 32.74 34.08
N GLN A 38 2.12 32.13 33.08
CA GLN A 38 2.32 30.69 33.04
C GLN A 38 3.79 30.28 33.25
N LEU A 39 4.72 31.11 32.75
CA LEU A 39 6.14 30.80 32.79
C LEU A 39 6.71 30.82 34.22
N ARG A 40 7.64 29.89 34.44
CA ARG A 40 8.52 29.85 35.59
C ARG A 40 9.90 30.31 35.14
N ILE A 41 10.35 31.43 35.68
CA ILE A 41 11.68 31.99 35.38
C ILE A 41 12.41 32.20 36.74
N ASP A 42 13.66 31.78 36.82
CA ASP A 42 14.48 31.92 38.01
C ASP A 42 14.59 33.37 38.41
N GLY A 43 14.40 33.63 39.69
CA GLY A 43 14.34 34.98 40.26
C GLY A 43 12.94 35.62 40.31
N PHE A 44 11.91 34.96 39.77
CA PHE A 44 10.53 35.45 39.80
C PHE A 44 9.56 34.39 40.29
N ARG A 45 8.56 34.83 41.09
CA ARG A 45 7.44 33.96 41.47
C ARG A 45 6.59 33.65 40.27
N GLN A 46 6.18 32.38 40.11
CA GLN A 46 5.28 31.95 39.05
C GLN A 46 4.02 32.84 38.95
N GLY A 47 3.70 33.29 37.73
CA GLY A 47 2.59 34.20 37.47
C GLY A 47 2.85 35.69 37.80
N LYS A 48 4.06 36.04 38.22
CA LYS A 48 4.49 37.42 38.53
C LYS A 48 5.74 37.85 37.75
N VAL A 49 6.05 37.17 36.64
CA VAL A 49 7.16 37.53 35.76
C VAL A 49 6.82 38.82 35.03
N PRO A 50 7.65 39.87 35.06
CA PRO A 50 7.40 41.10 34.29
C PRO A 50 7.42 40.80 32.79
N THR A 51 6.47 41.36 32.02
CA THR A 51 6.34 41.18 30.58
C THR A 51 7.63 41.54 29.84
N ALA A 52 8.33 42.58 30.30
CA ALA A 52 9.62 42.99 29.73
C ALA A 52 10.70 41.90 29.81
N VAL A 53 10.70 41.11 30.89
CA VAL A 53 11.64 39.97 31.06
C VAL A 53 11.29 38.84 30.08
N VAL A 54 9.99 38.55 29.91
CA VAL A 54 9.50 37.57 28.93
C VAL A 54 9.88 37.99 27.53
N LEU A 55 9.65 39.24 27.13
CA LEU A 55 10.01 39.79 25.84
C LEU A 55 11.52 39.73 25.57
N LYS A 56 12.33 40.08 26.58
CA LYS A 56 13.79 40.01 26.42
C LYS A 56 14.30 38.59 26.21
N ARG A 57 13.67 37.60 26.84
CA ARG A 57 14.14 36.22 26.82
C ARG A 57 13.54 35.41 25.66
N TYR A 58 12.27 35.64 25.30
CA TYR A 58 11.50 34.89 24.35
C TYR A 58 10.97 35.69 23.16
N GLY A 59 11.40 36.96 23.00
CA GLY A 59 10.84 37.89 22.02
C GLY A 59 10.80 37.32 20.58
N LYS A 60 11.88 36.69 20.11
CA LYS A 60 11.91 36.09 18.79
C LYS A 60 10.93 34.93 18.59
N GLN A 61 10.77 34.10 19.64
CA GLN A 61 9.80 32.99 19.61
C GLN A 61 8.37 33.54 19.61
N LEU A 62 8.08 34.52 20.52
CA LEU A 62 6.77 35.16 20.58
C LEU A 62 6.41 35.90 19.30
N GLU A 63 7.40 36.44 18.56
CA GLU A 63 7.17 37.04 17.25
C GLU A 63 6.77 35.99 16.21
N GLY A 64 7.42 34.83 16.21
CA GLY A 64 7.03 33.70 15.38
C GLY A 64 5.62 33.21 15.68
N ASP A 65 5.31 33.03 16.96
CA ASP A 65 3.99 32.61 17.43
C ASP A 65 2.91 33.66 17.07
N ALA A 66 3.23 34.96 17.19
CA ALA A 66 2.32 36.04 16.83
C ALA A 66 2.02 36.06 15.32
N LYS A 67 3.04 35.86 14.48
CA LYS A 67 2.87 35.74 13.01
C LYS A 67 1.97 34.55 12.66
N GLN A 68 2.18 33.39 13.30
CA GLN A 68 1.34 32.20 13.11
C GLN A 68 -0.12 32.43 13.53
N GLU A 69 -0.37 33.04 14.70
CA GLU A 69 -1.73 33.37 15.14
C GLU A 69 -2.42 34.34 14.18
N LEU A 70 -1.71 35.38 13.69
CA LEU A 70 -2.29 36.35 12.74
C LEU A 70 -2.59 35.70 11.37
N LEU A 71 -1.78 34.77 10.92
CA LEU A 71 -2.04 33.99 9.70
C LEU A 71 -3.27 33.07 9.89
N LYS A 72 -3.41 32.45 11.05
CA LYS A 72 -4.61 31.68 11.39
C LYS A 72 -5.86 32.57 11.41
N ASP A 73 -5.79 33.74 12.04
CA ASP A 73 -6.88 34.71 12.05
C ASP A 73 -7.26 35.15 10.62
N MET A 74 -6.28 35.31 9.72
CA MET A 74 -6.49 35.59 8.29
C MET A 74 -7.28 34.47 7.60
N ILE A 75 -6.91 33.21 7.85
CA ILE A 75 -7.62 32.04 7.28
C ILE A 75 -9.07 32.04 7.78
N ASP A 76 -9.29 32.19 9.09
CA ASP A 76 -10.63 32.21 9.69
C ASP A 76 -11.51 33.34 9.14
N GLN A 77 -10.94 34.53 8.94
CA GLN A 77 -11.65 35.66 8.32
C GLN A 77 -11.93 35.38 6.84
N SER A 78 -10.98 34.77 6.12
CA SER A 78 -11.17 34.37 4.73
C SER A 78 -12.32 33.42 4.57
N LEU A 79 -12.44 32.40 5.43
CA LEU A 79 -13.53 31.43 5.42
C LEU A 79 -14.90 32.10 5.65
N LYS A 80 -14.97 33.08 6.60
CA LYS A 80 -16.20 33.86 6.85
C LYS A 80 -16.63 34.66 5.61
N ILE A 81 -15.65 35.31 4.94
CA ILE A 81 -15.92 36.08 3.70
C ILE A 81 -16.42 35.14 2.59
N LEU A 82 -15.81 33.97 2.45
CA LEU A 82 -16.13 32.96 1.44
C LEU A 82 -17.39 32.16 1.78
N LYS A 83 -17.96 32.32 2.99
CA LYS A 83 -19.07 31.52 3.53
C LYS A 83 -18.78 30.00 3.50
N LYS A 84 -17.53 29.65 3.77
CA LYS A 84 -17.02 28.27 3.83
C LYS A 84 -16.68 27.87 5.27
N LYS A 85 -16.68 26.56 5.57
CA LYS A 85 -16.32 26.01 6.86
C LYS A 85 -14.88 25.46 6.84
N GLN A 86 -14.30 25.29 8.00
CA GLN A 86 -12.93 24.77 8.13
C GLN A 86 -12.82 23.31 7.71
N ASP A 87 -13.88 22.53 7.92
CA ASP A 87 -13.94 21.10 7.52
C ASP A 87 -14.10 20.89 5.99
N GLU A 88 -14.36 21.95 5.24
CA GLU A 88 -14.38 21.92 3.77
C GLU A 88 -12.98 22.09 3.16
N ILE A 89 -11.98 22.52 3.93
CA ILE A 89 -10.60 22.67 3.47
C ILE A 89 -9.96 21.28 3.33
N LEU A 90 -9.38 20.99 2.18
CA LEU A 90 -8.77 19.68 1.89
C LEU A 90 -7.29 19.58 2.26
N SER A 91 -6.61 20.71 2.36
CA SER A 91 -5.17 20.75 2.66
C SER A 91 -4.82 22.05 3.35
N GLU A 92 -3.66 22.12 3.97
CA GLU A 92 -3.13 23.38 4.47
C GLU A 92 -3.08 24.42 3.33
N PRO A 93 -3.50 25.68 3.60
CA PRO A 93 -3.41 26.75 2.62
C PRO A 93 -1.96 26.97 2.15
N VAL A 94 -1.79 27.17 0.86
CA VAL A 94 -0.46 27.34 0.24
C VAL A 94 -0.16 28.81 0.08
N PHE A 95 1.01 29.25 0.54
CA PHE A 95 1.46 30.63 0.33
C PHE A 95 1.87 30.83 -1.13
N SER A 96 1.11 31.67 -1.85
CA SER A 96 1.47 32.11 -3.21
C SER A 96 2.29 33.39 -3.20
N LYS A 97 2.24 34.15 -2.11
CA LYS A 97 3.09 35.33 -1.85
C LYS A 97 3.32 35.47 -0.35
N PHE A 98 4.57 35.72 0.04
CA PHE A 98 4.95 36.05 1.42
C PHE A 98 6.15 36.99 1.37
N ASP A 99 5.89 38.30 1.45
CA ASP A 99 6.90 39.35 1.41
C ASP A 99 6.92 40.08 2.75
N GLU A 100 8.05 40.03 3.44
CA GLU A 100 8.27 40.78 4.68
C GLU A 100 9.17 41.97 4.39
N LYS A 101 8.68 43.20 4.59
CA LYS A 101 9.38 44.44 4.41
C LYS A 101 9.12 45.40 5.58
N GLU A 102 10.19 45.89 6.20
CA GLU A 102 10.13 46.82 7.33
C GLU A 102 9.22 46.37 8.46
N GLY A 103 9.04 45.02 8.64
CA GLY A 103 8.21 44.43 9.64
C GLY A 103 6.73 44.24 9.21
N ASP A 104 6.30 44.81 8.09
CA ASP A 104 5.00 44.53 7.47
C ASP A 104 5.10 43.22 6.67
N ILE A 105 4.05 42.43 6.63
CA ILE A 105 3.97 41.20 5.84
C ILE A 105 2.83 41.32 4.82
N ASP A 106 3.18 41.28 3.53
CA ASP A 106 2.24 41.09 2.45
C ASP A 106 2.07 39.59 2.18
N VAL A 107 0.90 39.06 2.47
CA VAL A 107 0.64 37.61 2.34
C VAL A 107 -0.53 37.35 1.41
N GLN A 108 -0.34 36.34 0.55
CA GLN A 108 -1.41 35.76 -0.26
C GLN A 108 -1.38 34.25 -0.13
N ILE A 109 -2.52 33.66 0.12
CA ILE A 109 -2.71 32.21 0.25
C ILE A 109 -3.71 31.70 -0.78
N GLU A 110 -3.48 30.48 -1.23
CA GLU A 110 -4.43 29.71 -2.00
C GLU A 110 -5.04 28.64 -1.07
N ILE A 111 -6.36 28.52 -1.10
CA ILE A 111 -7.15 27.59 -0.28
C ILE A 111 -7.89 26.66 -1.23
N SER A 112 -7.73 25.35 -1.01
CA SER A 112 -8.42 24.33 -1.80
C SER A 112 -9.54 23.69 -0.98
N PHE A 113 -10.73 23.65 -1.55
CA PHE A 113 -11.95 23.11 -0.96
C PHE A 113 -12.38 21.82 -1.67
N ARG A 114 -13.21 21.04 -0.98
CA ARG A 114 -13.83 19.86 -1.58
C ARG A 114 -14.76 20.28 -2.71
N PRO A 115 -14.60 19.74 -3.92
CA PRO A 115 -15.47 20.05 -5.05
C PRO A 115 -16.86 19.43 -4.86
N GLU A 116 -17.87 20.06 -5.40
CA GLU A 116 -19.19 19.45 -5.58
C GLU A 116 -19.14 18.60 -6.84
N VAL A 117 -19.39 17.30 -6.69
CA VAL A 117 -19.30 16.31 -7.77
C VAL A 117 -20.67 15.70 -8.02
N SER A 118 -21.15 15.74 -9.25
CA SER A 118 -22.33 14.99 -9.68
C SER A 118 -21.88 13.80 -10.51
N VAL A 119 -22.45 12.64 -10.22
CA VAL A 119 -22.22 11.38 -10.95
C VAL A 119 -23.49 10.88 -11.63
N GLU A 120 -24.41 11.78 -12.00
CA GLU A 120 -25.65 11.37 -12.66
C GLU A 120 -25.39 10.80 -14.05
N GLY A 121 -26.06 9.69 -14.38
CA GLY A 121 -25.92 9.00 -15.66
C GLY A 121 -24.58 8.23 -15.83
N TYR A 122 -23.87 7.93 -14.73
CA TYR A 122 -22.67 7.09 -14.78
C TYR A 122 -22.97 5.66 -15.23
N GLU A 123 -24.19 5.18 -15.02
CA GLU A 123 -24.64 3.84 -15.37
C GLU A 123 -24.48 3.55 -16.87
N GLU A 124 -24.64 4.58 -17.72
CA GLU A 124 -24.49 4.48 -19.17
C GLU A 124 -23.04 4.26 -19.61
N LEU A 125 -22.08 4.61 -18.75
CA LEU A 125 -20.65 4.48 -19.03
C LEU A 125 -20.09 3.11 -18.64
N ILE A 126 -20.87 2.28 -17.94
CA ILE A 126 -20.40 0.96 -17.52
C ILE A 126 -20.17 0.08 -18.76
N PRO A 127 -18.93 -0.40 -19.00
CA PRO A 127 -18.64 -1.24 -20.14
C PRO A 127 -19.48 -2.51 -20.13
N LYS A 128 -20.08 -2.84 -21.27
CA LYS A 128 -20.78 -4.12 -21.44
C LYS A 128 -19.74 -5.24 -21.59
N PHE A 129 -19.97 -6.36 -20.93
CA PHE A 129 -19.08 -7.51 -21.01
C PHE A 129 -19.86 -8.80 -20.77
N SER A 130 -19.41 -9.90 -21.40
CA SER A 130 -19.99 -11.22 -21.16
C SER A 130 -19.27 -11.90 -19.99
N SER A 131 -20.03 -12.60 -19.16
CA SER A 131 -19.48 -13.38 -18.05
C SER A 131 -18.46 -14.41 -18.57
N PRO A 132 -17.26 -14.53 -17.97
CA PRO A 132 -16.25 -15.48 -18.44
C PRO A 132 -16.75 -16.91 -18.44
N ARG A 133 -16.48 -17.63 -19.52
CA ARG A 133 -16.79 -19.07 -19.64
C ARG A 133 -15.64 -19.90 -19.08
N VAL A 134 -16.01 -21.01 -18.46
CA VAL A 134 -15.07 -22.02 -17.97
C VAL A 134 -15.28 -23.30 -18.76
N SER A 135 -14.22 -23.77 -19.38
CA SER A 135 -14.22 -25.02 -20.12
C SER A 135 -14.02 -26.23 -19.20
N GLN A 136 -14.46 -27.42 -19.63
CA GLN A 136 -14.22 -28.65 -18.89
C GLN A 136 -12.72 -28.93 -18.74
N LYS A 137 -11.92 -28.63 -19.73
CA LYS A 137 -10.47 -28.80 -19.71
C LYS A 137 -9.81 -28.02 -18.55
N GLU A 138 -10.25 -26.78 -18.29
CA GLU A 138 -9.70 -25.98 -17.17
C GLU A 138 -10.11 -26.57 -15.81
N ILE A 139 -11.31 -27.16 -15.73
CA ILE A 139 -11.74 -27.85 -14.52
C ILE A 139 -10.87 -29.10 -14.30
N ASP A 140 -10.69 -29.91 -15.35
CA ASP A 140 -9.90 -31.14 -15.31
C ASP A 140 -8.42 -30.86 -14.94
N GLU A 141 -7.83 -29.77 -15.48
CA GLU A 141 -6.49 -29.31 -15.11
C GLU A 141 -6.40 -28.96 -13.61
N LYS A 142 -7.38 -28.26 -13.06
CA LYS A 142 -7.41 -27.93 -11.64
C LYS A 142 -7.68 -29.14 -10.74
N VAL A 143 -8.48 -30.09 -11.17
CA VAL A 143 -8.64 -31.37 -10.49
C VAL A 143 -7.31 -32.14 -10.47
N ALA A 144 -6.59 -32.18 -11.60
CA ALA A 144 -5.29 -32.85 -11.69
C ALA A 144 -4.23 -32.17 -10.79
N GLU A 145 -4.18 -30.82 -10.77
CA GLU A 145 -3.33 -30.06 -9.85
C GLU A 145 -3.63 -30.39 -8.39
N PHE A 146 -4.92 -30.47 -8.02
CA PHE A 146 -5.33 -30.83 -6.67
C PHE A 146 -4.88 -32.25 -6.32
N LEU A 147 -5.15 -33.25 -7.20
CA LEU A 147 -4.73 -34.62 -7.00
C LEU A 147 -3.19 -34.74 -6.84
N GLN A 148 -2.43 -33.97 -7.63
CA GLN A 148 -0.98 -33.89 -7.52
C GLN A 148 -0.51 -33.25 -6.21
N MET A 149 -1.25 -32.26 -5.71
CA MET A 149 -0.94 -31.59 -4.45
C MET A 149 -1.09 -32.51 -3.25
N ILE A 150 -2.21 -33.26 -3.18
CA ILE A 150 -2.52 -34.16 -2.06
C ILE A 150 -1.91 -35.55 -2.20
N ALA A 151 -1.27 -35.84 -3.36
CA ALA A 151 -0.74 -37.15 -3.64
C ALA A 151 0.25 -37.64 -2.58
N PRO A 152 0.09 -38.85 -2.05
CA PRO A 152 1.04 -39.42 -1.11
C PRO A 152 2.38 -39.69 -1.80
N LEU A 153 3.45 -39.55 -1.01
CA LEU A 153 4.79 -39.94 -1.43
C LEU A 153 4.89 -41.47 -1.44
N SER A 154 5.44 -42.02 -2.49
CA SER A 154 5.67 -43.44 -2.68
C SER A 154 7.11 -43.69 -3.15
N LYS A 155 7.70 -44.76 -2.66
CA LYS A 155 9.01 -45.21 -3.10
C LYS A 155 9.02 -45.48 -4.61
N THR A 156 10.04 -45.02 -5.29
CA THR A 156 10.26 -45.25 -6.72
C THR A 156 11.30 -46.36 -6.95
N ASN A 157 11.37 -46.84 -8.20
CA ASN A 157 12.45 -47.74 -8.62
C ASN A 157 13.69 -46.97 -9.12
N LYS A 158 13.69 -45.63 -9.03
CA LYS A 158 14.84 -44.81 -9.41
C LYS A 158 16.05 -45.19 -8.53
N LYS A 159 17.24 -45.21 -9.13
CA LYS A 159 18.49 -45.50 -8.44
C LYS A 159 19.36 -44.28 -8.23
N ILE A 160 19.11 -43.20 -8.99
CA ILE A 160 19.89 -41.97 -8.98
C ILE A 160 18.95 -40.82 -8.71
N LEU A 161 19.28 -39.98 -7.74
CA LEU A 161 18.51 -38.79 -7.32
C LEU A 161 18.65 -37.69 -8.35
N ALA A 162 17.53 -37.13 -8.77
CA ALA A 162 17.45 -36.03 -9.71
C ALA A 162 16.66 -34.86 -9.13
N LYS A 163 16.70 -33.74 -9.81
CA LYS A 163 15.86 -32.59 -9.50
C LYS A 163 14.38 -32.98 -9.53
N ASP A 164 13.58 -32.40 -8.66
CA ASP A 164 12.15 -32.62 -8.43
C ASP A 164 11.79 -33.97 -7.79
N ASP A 165 12.76 -34.88 -7.57
CA ASP A 165 12.55 -36.08 -6.77
C ASP A 165 12.46 -35.74 -5.28
N PHE A 166 11.79 -36.60 -4.52
CA PHE A 166 11.78 -36.54 -3.06
C PHE A 166 12.83 -37.52 -2.53
N ALA A 167 13.82 -36.96 -1.86
CA ALA A 167 14.87 -37.78 -1.20
C ALA A 167 14.45 -38.07 0.23
N LYS A 168 14.47 -39.36 0.63
CA LYS A 168 14.44 -39.74 2.03
C LYS A 168 15.87 -40.10 2.45
N PHE A 169 16.42 -39.32 3.40
CA PHE A 169 17.85 -39.38 3.74
C PHE A 169 18.11 -39.00 5.20
N ASP A 170 19.31 -39.42 5.67
CA ASP A 170 19.88 -38.93 6.92
C ASP A 170 20.91 -37.87 6.60
N PHE A 171 21.08 -36.91 7.50
CA PHE A 171 22.18 -35.96 7.42
C PHE A 171 22.72 -35.56 8.79
N GLU A 172 24.02 -35.24 8.82
CA GLU A 172 24.70 -34.67 9.96
C GLU A 172 25.70 -33.61 9.51
N GLY A 173 25.51 -32.36 9.98
CA GLY A 173 26.28 -31.19 9.60
C GLY A 173 27.40 -30.89 10.57
N PHE A 174 28.54 -30.47 10.03
CA PHE A 174 29.75 -30.12 10.77
C PHE A 174 30.22 -28.72 10.32
N VAL A 175 30.59 -27.90 11.29
CA VAL A 175 31.29 -26.62 11.09
C VAL A 175 32.59 -26.70 11.86
N ASP A 176 33.73 -26.39 11.21
CA ASP A 176 35.07 -26.52 11.80
C ASP A 176 35.35 -27.93 12.38
N GLY A 177 34.77 -28.96 11.73
CA GLY A 177 34.93 -30.39 12.15
C GLY A 177 34.08 -30.77 13.36
N LYS A 178 33.23 -29.89 13.89
CA LYS A 178 32.36 -30.16 15.04
C LYS A 178 30.91 -30.17 14.64
N PRO A 179 30.08 -31.12 15.13
CA PRO A 179 28.66 -31.09 14.90
C PRO A 179 28.03 -29.87 15.58
N PHE A 180 26.94 -29.37 15.03
CA PHE A 180 26.20 -28.21 15.55
C PHE A 180 24.72 -28.55 15.80
N ASP A 181 24.11 -27.82 16.73
CA ASP A 181 22.70 -28.02 17.09
C ASP A 181 21.77 -27.72 15.92
N GLY A 182 20.84 -28.64 15.65
CA GLY A 182 19.93 -28.55 14.50
C GLY A 182 20.54 -29.03 13.18
N GLY A 183 21.83 -29.47 13.18
CA GLY A 183 22.50 -29.95 11.98
C GLY A 183 22.28 -31.45 11.68
N LYS A 184 21.43 -32.18 12.43
CA LYS A 184 21.24 -33.64 12.28
C LYS A 184 19.76 -33.99 12.21
N ALA A 185 19.41 -34.84 11.25
CA ALA A 185 18.11 -35.53 11.21
C ALA A 185 18.26 -36.91 10.57
N GLN A 186 17.30 -37.78 10.89
CA GLN A 186 17.18 -39.12 10.29
C GLN A 186 15.82 -39.21 9.57
N ASP A 187 15.81 -40.05 8.52
CA ASP A 187 14.61 -40.28 7.70
C ASP A 187 13.92 -38.99 7.19
N TYR A 188 14.72 -37.95 7.01
CA TYR A 188 14.19 -36.66 6.51
C TYR A 188 13.75 -36.77 5.05
N VAL A 189 12.61 -36.17 4.71
CA VAL A 189 12.09 -36.17 3.34
C VAL A 189 12.12 -34.75 2.79
N LEU A 190 12.84 -34.56 1.68
CA LEU A 190 13.01 -33.27 1.01
C LEU A 190 12.80 -33.39 -0.49
N GLN A 191 12.07 -32.48 -1.07
CA GLN A 191 12.01 -32.33 -2.53
C GLN A 191 13.27 -31.59 -3.01
N ILE A 192 14.03 -32.23 -3.89
CA ILE A 192 15.26 -31.65 -4.46
C ILE A 192 14.91 -30.52 -5.42
N GLY A 193 15.46 -29.34 -5.22
CA GLY A 193 15.14 -28.11 -5.95
C GLY A 193 14.05 -27.26 -5.31
N SER A 194 13.59 -27.62 -4.10
CA SER A 194 12.60 -26.84 -3.33
C SER A 194 13.17 -25.57 -2.70
N ASN A 195 14.50 -25.48 -2.59
CA ASN A 195 15.23 -24.41 -1.88
C ASN A 195 14.83 -24.27 -0.39
N GLN A 196 14.41 -25.36 0.24
CA GLN A 196 14.11 -25.39 1.68
C GLN A 196 15.36 -25.46 2.55
N PHE A 197 16.48 -25.93 1.99
CA PHE A 197 17.79 -25.98 2.65
C PHE A 197 18.67 -24.81 2.20
N ILE A 198 19.80 -24.66 2.89
CA ILE A 198 20.80 -23.64 2.54
C ILE A 198 21.30 -23.84 1.10
N PRO A 199 21.63 -22.75 0.38
CA PRO A 199 22.05 -22.82 -1.01
C PRO A 199 23.19 -23.79 -1.23
N GLY A 200 23.06 -24.62 -2.27
CA GLY A 200 24.07 -25.65 -2.64
C GLY A 200 23.87 -27.02 -1.98
N PHE A 201 23.06 -27.13 -0.91
CA PHE A 201 22.81 -28.41 -0.25
C PHE A 201 22.06 -29.37 -1.17
N GLU A 202 20.92 -28.96 -1.70
CA GLU A 202 20.10 -29.79 -2.57
C GLU A 202 20.81 -30.12 -3.89
N ASP A 203 21.55 -29.16 -4.44
CA ASP A 203 22.35 -29.35 -5.66
C ASP A 203 23.48 -30.39 -5.43
N GLY A 204 24.12 -30.37 -4.24
CA GLY A 204 25.14 -31.31 -3.86
C GLY A 204 24.65 -32.77 -3.70
N MET A 205 23.34 -32.94 -3.50
CA MET A 205 22.70 -34.25 -3.41
C MET A 205 22.36 -34.83 -4.78
N ILE A 206 22.17 -34.02 -5.83
CA ILE A 206 21.85 -34.51 -7.17
C ILE A 206 22.91 -35.51 -7.64
N GLY A 207 22.47 -36.64 -8.22
CA GLY A 207 23.30 -37.70 -8.67
C GLY A 207 23.69 -38.73 -7.61
N LEU A 208 23.26 -38.59 -6.33
CA LEU A 208 23.42 -39.60 -5.30
C LEU A 208 22.67 -40.91 -5.70
N ARG A 209 23.30 -42.03 -5.44
CA ARG A 209 22.65 -43.33 -5.59
C ARG A 209 21.99 -43.77 -4.28
N VAL A 210 20.89 -44.49 -4.39
CA VAL A 210 20.24 -45.09 -3.23
C VAL A 210 21.21 -45.95 -2.45
N GLY A 211 21.38 -45.69 -1.16
CA GLY A 211 22.36 -46.32 -0.25
C GLY A 211 23.74 -45.63 -0.20
N GLU A 212 23.99 -44.64 -1.05
CA GLU A 212 25.25 -43.89 -1.08
C GLU A 212 25.32 -42.88 0.06
N GLU A 213 26.52 -42.70 0.58
CA GLU A 213 26.89 -41.63 1.50
C GLU A 213 27.79 -40.63 0.77
N ARG A 214 27.56 -39.33 1.00
CA ARG A 214 28.31 -38.24 0.39
C ARG A 214 28.49 -37.09 1.35
N ASP A 215 29.64 -36.47 1.31
CA ASP A 215 29.90 -35.19 1.98
C ASP A 215 29.50 -34.05 1.05
N VAL A 216 28.51 -33.26 1.47
CA VAL A 216 28.02 -32.10 0.75
C VAL A 216 28.59 -30.85 1.41
N ALA A 217 29.47 -30.15 0.71
CA ALA A 217 30.08 -28.92 1.19
C ALA A 217 29.20 -27.71 0.78
N VAL A 218 28.87 -26.87 1.76
CA VAL A 218 28.01 -25.71 1.58
C VAL A 218 28.50 -24.54 2.43
N LYS A 219 28.00 -23.34 2.11
CA LYS A 219 28.28 -22.14 2.90
C LYS A 219 27.00 -21.55 3.42
N PHE A 220 26.95 -21.27 4.72
CA PHE A 220 25.81 -20.57 5.32
C PHE A 220 25.72 -19.13 4.78
N PRO A 221 24.52 -18.64 4.43
CA PRO A 221 24.31 -17.23 4.08
C PRO A 221 24.79 -16.27 5.19
N GLN A 222 25.22 -15.05 4.81
CA GLN A 222 25.68 -14.04 5.76
C GLN A 222 24.58 -13.56 6.72
N ASP A 223 23.34 -13.62 6.26
CA ASP A 223 22.11 -13.24 6.97
C ASP A 223 21.39 -14.42 7.62
N TYR A 224 22.10 -15.58 7.79
CA TYR A 224 21.51 -16.75 8.41
C TYR A 224 21.07 -16.48 9.85
N GLY A 225 19.86 -16.92 10.23
CA GLY A 225 19.25 -16.61 11.53
C GLY A 225 20.09 -16.99 12.77
N ALA A 226 20.86 -18.06 12.70
CA ALA A 226 21.83 -18.44 13.73
C ALA A 226 23.17 -17.73 13.50
N LYS A 227 23.43 -16.64 14.23
CA LYS A 227 24.65 -15.81 14.11
C LYS A 227 25.95 -16.62 14.26
N SER A 228 25.92 -17.71 14.99
CA SER A 228 27.09 -18.62 15.20
C SER A 228 27.45 -19.39 13.94
N LEU A 229 26.55 -19.54 12.97
CA LEU A 229 26.70 -20.27 11.71
C LEU A 229 26.80 -19.35 10.50
N ALA A 230 26.34 -18.12 10.58
CA ALA A 230 26.29 -17.16 9.46
C ALA A 230 27.69 -17.01 8.81
N GLY A 231 27.73 -17.15 7.47
CA GLY A 231 28.92 -17.01 6.65
C GLY A 231 29.95 -18.13 6.77
N LYS A 232 29.71 -19.16 7.61
CA LYS A 232 30.65 -20.28 7.81
C LYS A 232 30.49 -21.36 6.75
N ASP A 233 31.58 -22.04 6.46
CA ASP A 233 31.60 -23.25 5.64
C ASP A 233 31.16 -24.44 6.51
N ALA A 234 30.35 -25.32 5.94
CA ALA A 234 29.84 -26.51 6.58
C ALA A 234 29.97 -27.74 5.65
N ILE A 235 30.15 -28.90 6.24
CA ILE A 235 30.11 -30.18 5.53
C ILE A 235 28.96 -30.99 6.12
N PHE A 236 28.03 -31.41 5.28
CA PHE A 236 26.97 -32.32 5.66
C PHE A 236 27.24 -33.71 5.14
N LYS A 237 27.34 -34.68 6.05
CA LYS A 237 27.35 -36.09 5.70
C LYS A 237 25.93 -36.53 5.43
N VAL A 238 25.63 -36.87 4.20
CA VAL A 238 24.29 -37.25 3.73
C VAL A 238 24.30 -38.74 3.33
N LYS A 239 23.27 -39.47 3.77
CA LYS A 239 23.02 -40.87 3.36
C LYS A 239 21.65 -41.00 2.75
N LEU A 240 21.58 -41.30 1.46
CA LEU A 240 20.31 -41.44 0.73
C LEU A 240 19.72 -42.84 0.95
N HIS A 241 18.54 -42.93 1.56
CA HIS A 241 17.86 -44.21 1.80
C HIS A 241 16.98 -44.63 0.63
N GLU A 242 16.15 -43.71 0.14
CA GLU A 242 15.27 -43.99 -0.97
C GLU A 242 14.87 -42.72 -1.72
N ILE A 243 14.45 -42.91 -2.97
CA ILE A 243 13.90 -41.87 -3.80
C ILE A 243 12.40 -42.09 -3.87
N GLN A 244 11.64 -41.08 -3.49
CA GLN A 244 10.19 -41.06 -3.52
C GLN A 244 9.67 -40.10 -4.59
N ALA A 245 8.45 -40.33 -5.04
CA ALA A 245 7.72 -39.41 -5.91
C ALA A 245 6.26 -39.36 -5.45
N LYS A 246 5.61 -38.24 -5.73
CA LYS A 246 4.16 -38.13 -5.58
C LYS A 246 3.48 -39.11 -6.53
N LYS A 247 2.55 -39.90 -6.03
CA LYS A 247 1.73 -40.82 -6.80
C LYS A 247 0.28 -40.39 -6.74
N PRO A 248 -0.13 -39.44 -7.61
CA PRO A 248 -1.51 -38.96 -7.61
C PRO A 248 -2.49 -40.07 -7.95
N ALA A 249 -3.65 -40.03 -7.31
CA ALA A 249 -4.78 -40.85 -7.73
C ALA A 249 -5.18 -40.48 -9.17
N LYS A 250 -5.65 -41.47 -9.91
CA LYS A 250 -6.11 -41.23 -11.28
C LYS A 250 -7.46 -40.50 -11.35
N GLU A 251 -8.27 -40.67 -10.30
CA GLU A 251 -9.62 -40.14 -10.16
C GLU A 251 -9.87 -39.71 -8.72
N LEU A 252 -10.86 -38.85 -8.51
CA LEU A 252 -11.30 -38.44 -7.19
C LEU A 252 -12.05 -39.55 -6.50
N GLY A 253 -11.42 -40.19 -5.52
CA GLY A 253 -12.06 -41.14 -4.61
C GLY A 253 -12.68 -40.47 -3.38
N GLU A 254 -13.24 -41.27 -2.48
CA GLU A 254 -13.89 -40.74 -1.26
C GLU A 254 -12.91 -39.96 -0.35
N GLU A 255 -11.66 -40.43 -0.25
CA GLU A 255 -10.65 -39.78 0.60
C GLU A 255 -10.19 -38.44 0.01
N GLU A 256 -9.96 -38.39 -1.30
CA GLU A 256 -9.62 -37.16 -2.00
C GLU A 256 -10.76 -36.14 -1.93
N LEU A 257 -12.01 -36.58 -2.08
CA LEU A 257 -13.19 -35.73 -1.98
C LEU A 257 -13.38 -35.16 -0.56
N LYS A 258 -13.11 -35.95 0.48
CA LYS A 258 -13.14 -35.45 1.86
C LYS A 258 -12.08 -34.38 2.12
N GLN A 259 -10.91 -34.53 1.51
CA GLN A 259 -9.85 -33.51 1.59
C GLN A 259 -10.18 -32.25 0.74
N ALA A 260 -10.83 -32.44 -0.42
CA ALA A 260 -11.21 -31.35 -1.31
C ALA A 260 -12.35 -30.48 -0.73
N LEU A 261 -13.26 -31.10 0.03
CA LEU A 261 -14.48 -30.50 0.57
C LEU A 261 -14.58 -30.71 2.10
N PRO A 262 -13.65 -30.14 2.89
CA PRO A 262 -13.66 -30.32 4.34
C PRO A 262 -14.95 -29.73 4.95
N GLY A 263 -15.61 -30.53 5.77
CA GLY A 263 -16.86 -30.14 6.44
C GLY A 263 -18.15 -30.37 5.63
N GLU A 264 -18.05 -30.77 4.37
CA GLU A 264 -19.21 -31.16 3.57
C GLU A 264 -19.71 -32.55 4.05
N LYS A 265 -21.03 -32.68 4.30
CA LYS A 265 -21.62 -33.94 4.78
C LYS A 265 -21.58 -35.06 3.72
N GLU A 266 -21.79 -34.71 2.47
CA GLU A 266 -21.78 -35.59 1.32
C GLU A 266 -20.87 -34.99 0.23
N PRO A 267 -19.56 -35.17 0.33
CA PRO A 267 -18.65 -34.70 -0.69
C PRO A 267 -18.82 -35.49 -1.97
N SER A 268 -18.99 -34.81 -3.11
CA SER A 268 -19.11 -35.44 -4.41
C SER A 268 -18.25 -34.75 -5.45
N LYS A 269 -17.94 -35.46 -6.53
CA LYS A 269 -17.16 -34.94 -7.66
C LYS A 269 -17.84 -33.71 -8.26
N GLU A 270 -19.16 -33.76 -8.44
CA GLU A 270 -19.95 -32.68 -9.01
C GLU A 270 -19.87 -31.41 -8.15
N LYS A 271 -19.93 -31.54 -6.82
CA LYS A 271 -19.78 -30.40 -5.89
C LYS A 271 -18.39 -29.81 -5.95
N PHE A 272 -17.36 -30.65 -6.05
CA PHE A 272 -15.98 -30.18 -6.16
C PHE A 272 -15.72 -29.49 -7.48
N GLU A 273 -16.13 -30.08 -8.61
CA GLU A 273 -16.03 -29.47 -9.93
C GLU A 273 -16.81 -28.16 -10.03
N ALA A 274 -18.01 -28.08 -9.43
CA ALA A 274 -18.78 -26.84 -9.35
C ALA A 274 -18.03 -25.74 -8.58
N ARG A 275 -17.39 -26.10 -7.45
CA ARG A 275 -16.57 -25.16 -6.67
C ARG A 275 -15.34 -24.68 -7.43
N ILE A 276 -14.66 -25.59 -8.13
CA ILE A 276 -13.53 -25.23 -9.03
C ILE A 276 -14.00 -24.30 -10.15
N LYS A 277 -15.11 -24.64 -10.80
CA LYS A 277 -15.69 -23.83 -11.88
C LYS A 277 -16.01 -22.42 -11.42
N GLU A 278 -16.63 -22.30 -10.25
CA GLU A 278 -16.97 -20.99 -9.66
C GLU A 278 -15.68 -20.20 -9.35
N ARG A 279 -14.66 -20.84 -8.79
CA ARG A 279 -13.36 -20.21 -8.52
C ARG A 279 -12.69 -19.72 -9.79
N ILE A 280 -12.56 -20.57 -10.80
CA ILE A 280 -11.97 -20.18 -12.10
C ILE A 280 -12.75 -19.01 -12.72
N LYS A 281 -14.09 -19.08 -12.67
CA LYS A 281 -14.95 -18.01 -13.18
C LYS A 281 -14.69 -16.69 -12.46
N ASN A 282 -14.60 -16.71 -11.13
CA ASN A 282 -14.32 -15.54 -10.32
C ASN A 282 -12.91 -14.98 -10.59
N ASP A 283 -11.90 -15.85 -10.69
CA ASP A 283 -10.53 -15.44 -11.00
C ASP A 283 -10.45 -14.76 -12.38
N LYS A 284 -11.09 -15.35 -13.40
CA LYS A 284 -11.19 -14.75 -14.74
C LYS A 284 -11.95 -13.43 -14.74
N LEU A 285 -13.04 -13.34 -13.97
CA LEU A 285 -13.82 -12.10 -13.86
C LEU A 285 -13.00 -11.00 -13.16
N GLN A 286 -12.30 -11.31 -12.09
CA GLN A 286 -11.42 -10.34 -11.42
C GLN A 286 -10.30 -9.85 -12.34
N LYS A 287 -9.71 -10.76 -13.11
CA LYS A 287 -8.73 -10.40 -14.13
C LYS A 287 -9.32 -9.45 -15.19
N LEU A 288 -10.49 -9.78 -15.73
CA LEU A 288 -11.19 -8.94 -16.71
C LEU A 288 -11.54 -7.56 -16.13
N ILE A 289 -12.01 -7.52 -14.87
CA ILE A 289 -12.31 -6.26 -14.17
C ILE A 289 -11.04 -5.41 -14.08
N ASN A 290 -9.96 -5.97 -13.59
CA ASN A 290 -8.74 -5.20 -13.31
C ASN A 290 -8.00 -4.76 -14.58
N GLU A 291 -7.92 -5.62 -15.59
CA GLU A 291 -7.11 -5.36 -16.79
C GLU A 291 -7.87 -4.59 -17.89
N ASP A 292 -9.20 -4.68 -17.93
CA ASP A 292 -9.99 -4.14 -19.05
C ASP A 292 -11.14 -3.22 -18.60
N LEU A 293 -12.06 -3.72 -17.75
CA LEU A 293 -13.29 -3.00 -17.46
C LEU A 293 -13.05 -1.77 -16.59
N LYS A 294 -12.24 -1.89 -15.54
CA LYS A 294 -11.92 -0.79 -14.62
C LYS A 294 -11.21 0.36 -15.32
N PRO A 295 -10.13 0.17 -16.12
CA PRO A 295 -9.51 1.24 -16.86
C PRO A 295 -10.48 1.94 -17.82
N LYS A 296 -11.23 1.17 -18.62
CA LYS A 296 -12.21 1.74 -19.56
C LYS A 296 -13.29 2.56 -18.90
N PHE A 297 -13.80 2.09 -17.76
CA PHE A 297 -14.82 2.79 -17.02
C PHE A 297 -14.25 4.06 -16.36
N ALA A 298 -13.03 3.99 -15.81
CA ALA A 298 -12.34 5.13 -15.23
C ALA A 298 -12.09 6.24 -16.28
N ASP A 299 -11.62 5.87 -17.46
CA ASP A 299 -11.42 6.82 -18.57
C ASP A 299 -12.73 7.47 -18.99
N ALA A 300 -13.80 6.69 -19.17
CA ALA A 300 -15.11 7.20 -19.53
C ALA A 300 -15.69 8.15 -18.46
N LEU A 301 -15.49 7.85 -17.17
CA LEU A 301 -15.86 8.73 -16.08
C LEU A 301 -15.08 10.05 -16.13
N ALA A 302 -13.75 9.98 -16.32
CA ALA A 302 -12.90 11.17 -16.38
C ALA A 302 -13.22 12.08 -17.59
N GLU A 303 -13.66 11.50 -18.71
CA GLU A 303 -14.06 12.23 -19.90
C GLU A 303 -15.44 12.90 -19.74
N LYS A 304 -16.44 12.16 -19.22
CA LYS A 304 -17.82 12.65 -19.09
C LYS A 304 -17.96 13.73 -18.03
N PHE A 305 -17.34 13.54 -16.88
CA PHE A 305 -17.55 14.45 -15.74
C PHE A 305 -16.42 15.48 -15.63
N ASN A 306 -16.79 16.75 -15.67
CA ASN A 306 -15.85 17.85 -15.50
C ASN A 306 -16.29 18.76 -14.35
N PHE A 307 -15.37 19.04 -13.44
CA PHE A 307 -15.55 19.94 -12.30
C PHE A 307 -14.19 20.56 -11.92
N ALA A 308 -14.22 21.63 -11.15
CA ALA A 308 -13.02 22.28 -10.69
C ALA A 308 -12.24 21.36 -9.73
N LEU A 309 -10.95 21.15 -10.00
CA LEU A 309 -10.10 20.32 -9.16
C LEU A 309 -9.39 21.17 -8.09
N PRO A 310 -9.26 20.67 -6.86
CA PRO A 310 -8.50 21.32 -5.80
C PRO A 310 -7.02 21.39 -6.17
N LYS A 311 -6.50 22.59 -6.43
CA LYS A 311 -5.14 22.81 -6.94
C LYS A 311 -4.08 22.19 -6.03
N ALA A 312 -4.21 22.36 -4.72
CA ALA A 312 -3.24 21.82 -3.76
C ALA A 312 -3.18 20.29 -3.80
N ILE A 313 -4.33 19.62 -4.01
CA ILE A 313 -4.38 18.15 -4.12
C ILE A 313 -3.75 17.68 -5.43
N VAL A 314 -4.00 18.40 -6.53
CA VAL A 314 -3.34 18.11 -7.82
C VAL A 314 -1.81 18.25 -7.70
N GLU A 315 -1.31 19.30 -7.04
CA GLU A 315 0.12 19.48 -6.83
C GLU A 315 0.74 18.39 -5.92
N GLN A 316 0.00 17.93 -4.91
CA GLN A 316 0.43 16.79 -4.07
C GLN A 316 0.51 15.50 -4.90
N GLU A 317 -0.47 15.25 -5.76
CA GLU A 317 -0.50 14.08 -6.64
C GLU A 317 0.63 14.12 -7.68
N ILE A 318 0.94 15.31 -8.26
CA ILE A 318 2.09 15.49 -9.14
C ILE A 318 3.38 15.11 -8.40
N ASN A 319 3.55 15.60 -7.17
CA ASN A 319 4.73 15.26 -6.36
C ASN A 319 4.80 13.76 -6.06
N LEU A 320 3.68 13.13 -5.75
CA LEU A 320 3.63 11.69 -5.50
C LEU A 320 4.04 10.89 -6.73
N GLN A 321 3.44 11.18 -7.89
CA GLN A 321 3.76 10.49 -9.15
C GLN A 321 5.21 10.73 -9.58
N PHE A 322 5.71 11.95 -9.44
CA PHE A 322 7.10 12.29 -9.72
C PHE A 322 8.07 11.51 -8.80
N ASN A 323 7.78 11.45 -7.49
CA ASN A 323 8.60 10.70 -6.53
C ASN A 323 8.60 9.21 -6.81
N ASN A 324 7.45 8.65 -7.21
CA ASN A 324 7.37 7.24 -7.60
C ASN A 324 8.18 6.94 -8.87
N ALA A 325 8.26 7.89 -9.79
CA ALA A 325 9.06 7.77 -11.01
C ALA A 325 10.58 7.99 -10.78
N TRP A 326 10.98 8.49 -9.59
CA TRP A 326 12.35 8.89 -9.30
C TRP A 326 13.38 7.79 -9.54
N SER A 327 13.07 6.56 -9.18
CA SER A 327 13.97 5.41 -9.36
C SER A 327 14.18 5.00 -10.83
N GLY A 328 13.32 5.48 -11.72
CA GLY A 328 13.41 5.22 -13.16
C GLY A 328 14.23 6.26 -13.93
N PHE A 329 14.63 7.37 -13.29
CA PHE A 329 15.44 8.39 -13.95
C PHE A 329 16.92 8.00 -14.04
N SER A 330 17.59 8.41 -15.13
CA SER A 330 19.03 8.20 -15.28
C SER A 330 19.83 9.04 -14.28
N LYS A 331 21.09 8.66 -14.04
CA LYS A 331 21.98 9.42 -13.15
C LYS A 331 22.17 10.85 -13.66
N GLU A 332 22.27 11.03 -14.97
CA GLU A 332 22.43 12.33 -15.64
C GLU A 332 21.19 13.21 -15.40
N GLN A 333 19.99 12.65 -15.54
CA GLN A 333 18.73 13.36 -15.26
C GLN A 333 18.65 13.79 -13.79
N ILE A 334 18.99 12.88 -12.87
CA ILE A 334 18.98 13.18 -11.43
C ILE A 334 19.95 14.32 -11.09
N GLU A 335 21.12 14.32 -11.73
CA GLU A 335 22.13 15.38 -11.53
C GLU A 335 21.70 16.71 -12.14
N GLU A 336 21.06 16.69 -13.31
CA GLU A 336 20.43 17.87 -13.91
C GLU A 336 19.36 18.47 -12.99
N PHE A 337 18.45 17.64 -12.43
CA PHE A 337 17.38 18.11 -11.55
C PHE A 337 17.88 18.74 -10.25
N LYS A 338 19.05 18.31 -9.74
CA LYS A 338 19.68 18.91 -8.55
C LYS A 338 20.22 20.31 -8.83
N ASN A 339 20.68 20.56 -10.06
CA ASN A 339 21.39 21.76 -10.44
C ASN A 339 20.54 22.74 -11.25
N ASN A 340 19.43 22.29 -11.82
CA ASN A 340 18.54 23.06 -12.70
C ASN A 340 17.09 22.93 -12.29
N LYS A 341 16.61 23.95 -11.54
CA LYS A 341 15.22 23.98 -11.07
C LYS A 341 14.20 23.99 -12.22
N ASP A 342 14.50 24.68 -13.31
CA ASP A 342 13.57 24.77 -14.45
C ASP A 342 13.40 23.41 -15.15
N ALA A 343 14.48 22.60 -15.22
CA ALA A 343 14.41 21.23 -15.75
C ALA A 343 13.58 20.33 -14.83
N LEU A 344 13.78 20.45 -13.51
CA LEU A 344 12.97 19.75 -12.52
C LEU A 344 11.49 20.10 -12.64
N ASP A 345 11.15 21.39 -12.69
CA ASP A 345 9.77 21.87 -12.76
C ASP A 345 9.10 21.45 -14.07
N LYS A 346 9.80 21.50 -15.20
CA LYS A 346 9.30 20.96 -16.49
C LYS A 346 9.01 19.47 -16.41
N LYS A 347 9.91 18.69 -15.81
CA LYS A 347 9.72 17.24 -15.68
C LYS A 347 8.54 16.91 -14.77
N ARG A 348 8.35 17.63 -13.68
CA ARG A 348 7.18 17.52 -12.83
C ARG A 348 5.87 17.84 -13.57
N GLU A 349 5.90 18.88 -14.41
CA GLU A 349 4.73 19.31 -15.18
C GLU A 349 4.23 18.26 -16.17
N GLU A 350 5.10 17.37 -16.67
CA GLU A 350 4.70 16.23 -17.50
C GLU A 350 3.68 15.29 -16.81
N PHE A 351 3.70 15.23 -15.46
CA PHE A 351 2.78 14.43 -14.68
C PHE A 351 1.42 15.10 -14.45
N ARG A 352 1.26 16.41 -14.75
CA ARG A 352 0.04 17.17 -14.43
C ARG A 352 -1.23 16.53 -14.95
N LYS A 353 -1.26 16.16 -16.22
CA LYS A 353 -2.46 15.57 -16.84
C LYS A 353 -2.85 14.25 -16.16
N ALA A 354 -1.87 13.40 -15.85
CA ALA A 354 -2.10 12.15 -15.14
C ALA A 354 -2.57 12.39 -13.71
N ALA A 355 -1.98 13.35 -13.01
CA ALA A 355 -2.36 13.74 -11.66
C ALA A 355 -3.78 14.33 -11.61
N GLU A 356 -4.14 15.21 -12.55
CA GLU A 356 -5.50 15.75 -12.66
C GLU A 356 -6.53 14.64 -12.87
N ASN A 357 -6.25 13.66 -13.73
CA ASN A 357 -7.13 12.51 -13.94
C ASN A 357 -7.23 11.64 -12.68
N SER A 358 -6.12 11.37 -11.99
CA SER A 358 -6.09 10.61 -10.73
C SER A 358 -6.94 11.28 -9.66
N VAL A 359 -6.73 12.58 -9.44
CA VAL A 359 -7.53 13.38 -8.46
C VAL A 359 -9.00 13.42 -8.84
N LYS A 360 -9.30 13.63 -10.13
CA LYS A 360 -10.69 13.63 -10.65
C LYS A 360 -11.37 12.29 -10.34
N LEU A 361 -10.71 11.17 -10.65
CA LEU A 361 -11.23 9.82 -10.40
C LEU A 361 -11.45 9.56 -8.91
N THR A 362 -10.55 10.01 -8.05
CA THR A 362 -10.69 9.86 -6.60
C THR A 362 -12.00 10.49 -6.10
N PHE A 363 -12.32 11.72 -6.54
CA PHE A 363 -13.58 12.36 -6.16
C PHE A 363 -14.81 11.68 -6.78
N LEU A 364 -14.73 11.22 -8.03
CA LEU A 364 -15.81 10.48 -8.68
C LEU A 364 -16.07 9.15 -7.98
N ILE A 365 -15.03 8.39 -7.62
CA ILE A 365 -15.13 7.13 -6.90
C ILE A 365 -15.74 7.33 -5.50
N ASP A 366 -15.31 8.36 -4.77
CA ASP A 366 -15.87 8.70 -3.46
C ASP A 366 -17.37 9.02 -3.55
N GLU A 367 -17.78 9.78 -4.56
CA GLU A 367 -19.20 10.13 -4.75
C GLU A 367 -20.04 8.93 -5.23
N LEU A 368 -19.49 8.10 -6.12
CA LEU A 368 -20.12 6.84 -6.54
C LEU A 368 -20.28 5.87 -5.37
N ALA A 369 -19.27 5.75 -4.51
CA ALA A 369 -19.32 4.90 -3.33
C ALA A 369 -20.43 5.36 -2.38
N LYS A 370 -20.56 6.67 -2.13
CA LYS A 370 -21.66 7.24 -1.32
C LYS A 370 -23.03 6.94 -1.94
N LYS A 371 -23.19 7.21 -3.25
CA LYS A 371 -24.44 6.94 -3.98
C LYS A 371 -24.85 5.48 -3.90
N ARG A 372 -23.87 4.56 -3.94
CA ARG A 372 -24.10 3.10 -3.85
C ARG A 372 -24.05 2.55 -2.42
N LYS A 373 -23.83 3.40 -1.41
CA LYS A 373 -23.74 3.03 0.01
C LYS A 373 -22.63 1.99 0.28
N ILE A 374 -21.50 2.19 -0.38
CA ILE A 374 -20.30 1.36 -0.19
C ILE A 374 -19.37 2.10 0.77
N ASP A 375 -18.98 1.42 1.83
CA ASP A 375 -18.00 1.89 2.81
C ASP A 375 -17.09 0.74 3.25
N VAL A 376 -16.01 1.10 3.89
CA VAL A 376 -15.02 0.19 4.49
C VAL A 376 -14.93 0.48 5.97
N SER A 377 -15.27 -0.52 6.77
CA SER A 377 -15.16 -0.44 8.22
C SER A 377 -13.69 -0.44 8.68
N ASP A 378 -13.45 0.07 9.89
CA ASP A 378 -12.10 0.05 10.48
C ASP A 378 -11.57 -1.38 10.64
N GLN A 379 -12.44 -2.36 10.88
CA GLN A 379 -12.06 -3.76 10.98
C GLN A 379 -11.54 -4.30 9.63
N GLU A 380 -12.23 -4.01 8.53
CA GLU A 380 -11.80 -4.41 7.18
C GLU A 380 -10.49 -3.73 6.80
N LEU A 381 -10.33 -2.45 7.15
CA LEU A 381 -9.10 -1.71 6.92
C LEU A 381 -7.90 -2.35 7.65
N VAL A 382 -8.07 -2.65 8.95
CA VAL A 382 -7.03 -3.32 9.75
C VAL A 382 -6.71 -4.71 9.19
N GLN A 383 -7.73 -5.46 8.80
CA GLN A 383 -7.55 -6.79 8.22
C GLN A 383 -6.77 -6.74 6.90
N ALA A 384 -7.04 -5.78 6.03
CA ALA A 384 -6.32 -5.61 4.77
C ALA A 384 -4.83 -5.31 5.01
N VAL A 385 -4.52 -4.39 5.93
CA VAL A 385 -3.13 -4.07 6.30
C VAL A 385 -2.41 -5.28 6.93
N TYR A 386 -3.12 -6.11 7.72
CA TYR A 386 -2.55 -7.34 8.29
C TYR A 386 -2.26 -8.39 7.21
N MET A 387 -3.17 -8.57 6.26
CA MET A 387 -2.97 -9.50 5.15
C MET A 387 -1.79 -9.09 4.27
N GLU A 388 -1.63 -7.79 4.03
CA GLU A 388 -0.46 -7.25 3.34
C GLU A 388 0.84 -7.56 4.10
N ALA A 389 0.86 -7.33 5.43
CA ALA A 389 1.99 -7.65 6.27
C ALA A 389 2.38 -9.13 6.19
N TYR A 390 1.41 -10.05 6.22
CA TYR A 390 1.66 -11.48 6.06
C TYR A 390 2.27 -11.82 4.70
N THR A 391 1.83 -11.17 3.64
CA THR A 391 2.37 -11.37 2.28
C THR A 391 3.85 -11.01 2.21
N TYR A 392 4.27 -9.98 2.93
CA TYR A 392 5.68 -9.56 3.00
C TYR A 392 6.48 -10.20 4.16
N GLY A 393 5.90 -11.13 4.91
CA GLY A 393 6.56 -11.74 6.07
C GLY A 393 6.86 -10.76 7.21
N ALA A 394 6.12 -9.62 7.27
CA ALA A 394 6.29 -8.59 8.27
C ALA A 394 5.39 -8.82 9.49
N ASN A 395 5.75 -8.23 10.64
CA ASN A 395 4.90 -8.23 11.83
C ASN A 395 3.64 -7.36 11.57
N PRO A 396 2.41 -7.91 11.64
CA PRO A 396 1.19 -7.18 11.29
C PRO A 396 0.94 -5.95 12.15
N LYS A 397 1.24 -6.02 13.45
CA LYS A 397 1.04 -4.90 14.38
C LYS A 397 1.99 -3.76 14.08
N GLU A 398 3.28 -4.04 13.89
CA GLU A 398 4.28 -3.03 13.54
C GLU A 398 4.00 -2.40 12.17
N HIS A 399 3.49 -3.20 11.23
CA HIS A 399 3.09 -2.74 9.91
C HIS A 399 1.93 -1.76 10.00
N LEU A 400 0.89 -2.09 10.78
CA LEU A 400 -0.26 -1.20 11.03
C LEU A 400 0.16 0.11 11.72
N ASP A 401 1.03 0.04 12.74
CA ASP A 401 1.52 1.22 13.45
C ASP A 401 2.33 2.12 12.51
N ARG A 402 3.12 1.57 11.60
CA ARG A 402 3.82 2.33 10.54
C ARG A 402 2.84 3.04 9.63
N TYR A 403 1.78 2.36 9.16
CA TYR A 403 0.75 2.96 8.31
C TYR A 403 0.01 4.10 9.03
N ARG A 404 -0.30 3.92 10.32
CA ARG A 404 -0.93 4.94 11.15
C ARG A 404 -0.04 6.16 11.34
N ASN A 405 1.21 5.95 11.72
CA ASN A 405 2.17 7.03 11.99
C ASN A 405 2.53 7.83 10.73
N ASN A 406 2.54 7.18 9.57
CA ASN A 406 2.81 7.81 8.28
C ASN A 406 1.55 8.38 7.60
N GLY A 407 0.36 8.31 8.23
CA GLY A 407 -0.89 8.82 7.67
C GLY A 407 -1.36 8.09 6.41
N MET A 408 -0.97 6.81 6.22
CA MET A 408 -1.28 6.05 5.00
C MET A 408 -2.65 5.37 5.03
N LEU A 409 -3.28 5.23 6.20
CA LEU A 409 -4.56 4.52 6.34
C LEU A 409 -5.69 5.09 5.47
N PRO A 410 -5.85 6.42 5.28
CA PRO A 410 -6.87 6.95 4.37
C PRO A 410 -6.69 6.49 2.92
N ALA A 411 -5.46 6.39 2.44
CA ALA A 411 -5.18 5.91 1.08
C ALA A 411 -5.54 4.42 0.93
N VAL A 412 -5.22 3.59 1.92
CA VAL A 412 -5.63 2.17 1.95
C VAL A 412 -7.16 2.05 1.99
N LYS A 413 -7.83 2.85 2.83
CA LYS A 413 -9.30 2.86 2.89
C LYS A 413 -9.90 3.20 1.53
N MET A 414 -9.37 4.19 0.83
CA MET A 414 -9.85 4.60 -0.49
C MET A 414 -9.64 3.52 -1.54
N ALA A 415 -8.50 2.83 -1.53
CA ALA A 415 -8.24 1.69 -2.41
C ALA A 415 -9.23 0.53 -2.19
N LEU A 416 -9.56 0.23 -0.94
CA LEU A 416 -10.56 -0.79 -0.60
C LEU A 416 -11.99 -0.37 -1.01
N ILE A 417 -12.34 0.90 -0.84
CA ILE A 417 -13.63 1.45 -1.32
C ILE A 417 -13.71 1.30 -2.84
N GLU A 418 -12.66 1.66 -3.55
CA GLU A 418 -12.57 1.55 -4.99
C GLU A 418 -12.74 0.10 -5.45
N GLU A 419 -12.03 -0.85 -4.84
CA GLU A 419 -12.15 -2.27 -5.13
C GLU A 419 -13.57 -2.79 -4.91
N LYS A 420 -14.17 -2.48 -3.76
CA LYS A 420 -15.56 -2.86 -3.46
C LYS A 420 -16.56 -2.25 -4.45
N LEU A 421 -16.37 -0.99 -4.82
CA LEU A 421 -17.22 -0.27 -5.76
C LEU A 421 -17.21 -0.94 -7.14
N PHE A 422 -16.04 -1.21 -7.69
CA PHE A 422 -15.91 -1.86 -8.99
C PHE A 422 -16.46 -3.29 -8.96
N ASN A 423 -16.19 -4.03 -7.89
CA ASN A 423 -16.74 -5.36 -7.71
C ASN A 423 -18.28 -5.34 -7.64
N ASP A 424 -18.89 -4.37 -6.94
CA ASP A 424 -20.35 -4.22 -6.89
C ASP A 424 -20.94 -3.83 -8.24
N ILE A 425 -20.30 -2.93 -8.99
CA ILE A 425 -20.73 -2.48 -10.31
C ILE A 425 -20.72 -3.65 -11.30
N PHE A 426 -19.58 -4.34 -11.43
CA PHE A 426 -19.39 -5.35 -12.46
C PHE A 426 -20.00 -6.70 -12.10
N SER A 427 -20.04 -7.12 -10.83
CA SER A 427 -20.69 -8.38 -10.44
C SER A 427 -22.21 -8.37 -10.65
N LYS A 428 -22.85 -7.21 -10.45
CA LYS A 428 -24.30 -7.06 -10.68
C LYS A 428 -24.64 -7.09 -12.18
N GLN A 429 -23.79 -6.54 -13.03
CA GLN A 429 -24.00 -6.53 -14.46
C GLN A 429 -23.79 -7.91 -15.09
N GLY A 430 -22.75 -8.65 -14.67
CA GLY A 430 -22.54 -10.02 -15.14
C GLY A 430 -23.71 -10.95 -14.82
N LYS A 431 -24.41 -10.75 -13.69
CA LYS A 431 -25.61 -11.51 -13.31
C LYS A 431 -26.86 -11.17 -14.12
N LYS A 432 -26.97 -9.92 -14.63
CA LYS A 432 -28.10 -9.51 -15.49
C LYS A 432 -28.00 -10.13 -16.85
N GLU A 433 -26.82 -10.17 -17.46
CA GLU A 433 -26.62 -10.81 -18.76
C GLU A 433 -26.81 -12.33 -18.72
N GLU A 434 -26.48 -13.01 -17.59
CA GLU A 434 -26.76 -14.45 -17.43
C GLU A 434 -28.25 -14.76 -17.34
N LYS A 435 -29.09 -13.82 -16.91
CA LYS A 435 -30.54 -14.01 -16.81
C LYS A 435 -31.31 -13.58 -18.05
N GLY A 436 -30.62 -13.01 -19.06
CA GLY A 436 -31.24 -12.61 -20.32
C GLY A 436 -32.14 -11.38 -20.21
N GLU A 437 -31.90 -10.53 -19.18
CA GLU A 437 -32.61 -9.24 -19.00
C GLU A 437 -31.85 -8.06 -19.64
#